data_191da7b2217dea9cfe725a24a8ae3dc8
#
_entry.id   191da7b2217dea9cfe725a24a8ae3dc8
#
_cell.length_a   1.000
_cell.length_b   1.000
_cell.length_c   1.000
_cell.angle_alpha   90.00
_cell.angle_beta   90.00
_cell.angle_gamma   90.00
#
_symmetry.space_group_name_H-M   'P 1'
#
loop_
_entity.id
_entity.type
_entity.pdbx_description
1 polymer ?
#
loop_
_entity_poly.entity_id
_entity_poly.type
_entity_poly.pdbx_seq_one_letter_code
_entity_poly.pdbx_strand_id
1 'polypeptide(L)'
;PWTAVQVGASDPMKAWRPELFGQTLAALSRQTPVGYVFIGTESERKAIETAQMAYRQAGGRGPLCDAVGRTTLPQLAAVLAQCRLLLTNDTGPMHLAVGVGTPVIDLSVGHVDFRETGPYGPGHWIVQPDMGCAPCGFDQVCLHHACKDRLVPDQIAALCLHVLNGGAFPEKLTGIKIYRSRVDEDGLGSTELHAGREDPTVSWYGRFWRRFWFEQFTGRPSLVPMVSEPPPDWKESMALLDRLMPLAARLVSRAEELVRLTARRPLPISTLQQMQLEEN
;
A
#
# COMPACT_ATOMS: atom_id res chain seq x y z
N PRO A 1 -2.22 2.29 25.07
CA PRO A 1 -1.93 2.83 23.74
C PRO A 1 -3.17 2.87 22.85
N TRP A 2 -3.17 3.76 21.82
CA TRP A 2 -4.24 3.85 20.82
C TRP A 2 -3.75 3.30 19.49
N THR A 3 -4.62 2.58 18.80
CA THR A 3 -4.43 2.11 17.42
C THR A 3 -5.49 2.76 16.54
N ALA A 4 -5.07 3.48 15.51
CA ALA A 4 -5.97 3.97 14.48
C ALA A 4 -6.39 2.82 13.54
N VAL A 5 -7.64 2.85 13.08
CA VAL A 5 -8.19 1.82 12.21
C VAL A 5 -8.93 2.47 11.05
N GLN A 6 -8.48 2.20 9.83
CA GLN A 6 -9.11 2.61 8.57
C GLN A 6 -9.69 1.37 7.89
N VAL A 7 -11.01 1.23 7.94
CA VAL A 7 -11.71 0.04 7.42
C VAL A 7 -12.09 0.18 5.95
N GLY A 8 -12.40 1.40 5.52
CA GLY A 8 -12.85 1.69 4.18
C GLY A 8 -11.74 1.71 3.13
N ALA A 9 -12.13 1.75 1.88
CA ALA A 9 -11.31 2.10 0.73
C ALA A 9 -12.19 2.69 -0.36
N SER A 10 -11.61 3.50 -1.26
CA SER A 10 -12.33 4.12 -2.38
C SER A 10 -12.87 3.09 -3.39
N ASP A 11 -12.23 1.94 -3.47
CA ASP A 11 -12.63 0.82 -4.30
C ASP A 11 -12.88 -0.42 -3.42
N PRO A 12 -14.08 -1.05 -3.51
CA PRO A 12 -14.38 -2.28 -2.79
C PRO A 12 -13.39 -3.42 -3.07
N MET A 13 -12.74 -3.45 -4.24
CA MET A 13 -11.75 -4.48 -4.58
C MET A 13 -10.56 -4.46 -3.62
N LYS A 14 -10.11 -3.28 -3.23
CA LYS A 14 -8.97 -3.09 -2.31
C LYS A 14 -9.36 -2.94 -0.83
N ALA A 15 -10.62 -3.13 -0.49
CA ALA A 15 -11.08 -3.13 0.90
C ALA A 15 -11.08 -4.54 1.48
N TRP A 16 -10.35 -4.76 2.56
CA TRP A 16 -10.49 -5.97 3.35
C TRP A 16 -11.86 -6.01 4.04
N ARG A 17 -12.34 -7.20 4.40
CA ARG A 17 -13.69 -7.37 4.98
C ARG A 17 -13.82 -6.68 6.33
N PRO A 18 -14.81 -5.81 6.54
CA PRO A 18 -14.98 -5.08 7.80
C PRO A 18 -15.10 -5.99 9.03
N GLU A 19 -15.77 -7.16 8.89
CA GLU A 19 -15.94 -8.13 9.96
C GLU A 19 -14.59 -8.67 10.44
N LEU A 20 -13.65 -8.89 9.52
CA LEU A 20 -12.33 -9.40 9.84
C LEU A 20 -11.46 -8.35 10.54
N PHE A 21 -11.63 -7.05 10.22
CA PHE A 21 -11.06 -5.98 11.05
C PHE A 21 -11.55 -6.11 12.49
N GLY A 22 -12.85 -6.19 12.72
CA GLY A 22 -13.41 -6.30 14.06
C GLY A 22 -12.90 -7.52 14.84
N GLN A 23 -12.85 -8.68 14.18
CA GLN A 23 -12.29 -9.90 14.78
C GLN A 23 -10.80 -9.76 15.13
N THR A 24 -10.02 -9.13 14.25
CA THR A 24 -8.59 -8.82 14.49
C THR A 24 -8.42 -7.95 15.74
N LEU A 25 -9.18 -6.87 15.83
CA LEU A 25 -9.11 -5.96 16.97
C LEU A 25 -9.51 -6.66 18.28
N ALA A 26 -10.53 -7.54 18.23
CA ALA A 26 -10.94 -8.34 19.38
C ALA A 26 -9.83 -9.32 19.80
N ALA A 27 -9.20 -10.02 18.85
CA ALA A 27 -8.09 -10.92 19.13
C ALA A 27 -6.89 -10.18 19.76
N LEU A 28 -6.56 -8.99 19.24
CA LEU A 28 -5.49 -8.15 19.79
C LEU A 28 -5.83 -7.65 21.20
N SER A 29 -7.06 -7.18 21.43
CA SER A 29 -7.48 -6.64 22.74
C SER A 29 -7.51 -7.67 23.87
N ARG A 30 -7.53 -8.97 23.55
CA ARG A 30 -7.39 -10.05 24.53
C ARG A 30 -5.95 -10.25 25.00
N GLN A 31 -4.97 -9.80 24.20
CA GLN A 31 -3.55 -10.03 24.43
C GLN A 31 -2.83 -8.81 25.01
N THR A 32 -3.35 -7.60 24.76
CA THR A 32 -2.74 -6.34 25.25
C THR A 32 -3.81 -5.27 25.47
N PRO A 33 -3.69 -4.44 26.51
CA PRO A 33 -4.57 -3.29 26.71
C PRO A 33 -4.37 -2.28 25.56
N VAL A 34 -5.41 -2.08 24.74
CA VAL A 34 -5.38 -1.17 23.59
C VAL A 34 -6.75 -0.54 23.35
N GLY A 35 -6.77 0.75 23.03
CA GLY A 35 -7.96 1.45 22.55
C GLY A 35 -7.88 1.61 21.03
N TYR A 36 -9.04 1.72 20.39
CA TYR A 36 -9.13 1.88 18.93
C TYR A 36 -9.81 3.18 18.55
N VAL A 37 -9.21 3.90 17.62
CA VAL A 37 -9.80 5.09 17.01
C VAL A 37 -10.13 4.78 15.55
N PHE A 38 -11.43 4.73 15.23
CA PHE A 38 -11.89 4.54 13.86
C PHE A 38 -11.86 5.87 13.12
N ILE A 39 -11.17 5.88 11.98
CA ILE A 39 -11.01 7.03 11.10
C ILE A 39 -11.60 6.70 9.73
N GLY A 40 -11.99 7.73 8.98
CA GLY A 40 -12.55 7.60 7.64
C GLY A 40 -13.53 8.72 7.34
N THR A 41 -14.11 8.65 6.15
CA THR A 41 -15.15 9.55 5.68
C THR A 41 -16.54 9.04 6.09
N GLU A 42 -17.55 9.90 6.02
CA GLU A 42 -18.93 9.51 6.32
C GLU A 42 -19.46 8.40 5.39
N SER A 43 -18.98 8.36 4.15
CA SER A 43 -19.35 7.30 3.19
C SER A 43 -18.89 5.89 3.61
N GLU A 44 -17.90 5.80 4.50
CA GLU A 44 -17.35 4.54 5.02
C GLU A 44 -18.02 4.09 6.33
N ARG A 45 -18.92 4.89 6.89
CA ARG A 45 -19.58 4.65 8.19
C ARG A 45 -20.17 3.25 8.32
N LYS A 46 -20.86 2.76 7.30
CA LYS A 46 -21.48 1.42 7.32
C LYS A 46 -20.43 0.31 7.51
N ALA A 47 -19.30 0.39 6.82
CA ALA A 47 -18.21 -0.58 6.97
C ALA A 47 -17.60 -0.50 8.38
N ILE A 48 -17.43 0.68 8.92
CA ILE A 48 -16.89 0.91 10.25
C ILE A 48 -17.84 0.37 11.33
N GLU A 49 -19.13 0.61 11.21
CA GLU A 49 -20.15 0.05 12.13
C GLU A 49 -20.14 -1.48 12.11
N THR A 50 -19.99 -2.09 10.92
CA THR A 50 -19.85 -3.54 10.76
C THR A 50 -18.62 -4.05 11.51
N ALA A 51 -17.47 -3.39 11.37
CA ALA A 51 -16.25 -3.75 12.09
C ALA A 51 -16.41 -3.60 13.62
N GLN A 52 -17.02 -2.51 14.08
CA GLN A 52 -17.30 -2.30 15.50
C GLN A 52 -18.26 -3.35 16.08
N MET A 53 -19.28 -3.75 15.31
CA MET A 53 -20.20 -4.81 15.70
C MET A 53 -19.46 -6.14 15.82
N ALA A 54 -18.69 -6.54 14.82
CA ALA A 54 -17.88 -7.75 14.83
C ALA A 54 -16.88 -7.76 16.00
N TYR A 55 -16.27 -6.62 16.32
CA TYR A 55 -15.40 -6.47 17.49
C TYR A 55 -16.12 -6.81 18.79
N ARG A 56 -17.33 -6.26 19.01
CA ARG A 56 -18.14 -6.54 20.20
C ARG A 56 -18.58 -7.99 20.26
N GLN A 57 -19.06 -8.56 19.14
CA GLN A 57 -19.49 -9.95 19.03
C GLN A 57 -18.36 -10.95 19.31
N ALA A 58 -17.12 -10.60 18.89
CA ALA A 58 -15.93 -11.41 19.15
C ALA A 58 -15.36 -11.23 20.57
N GLY A 59 -16.05 -10.53 21.46
CA GLY A 59 -15.63 -10.32 22.85
C GLY A 59 -14.45 -9.35 23.00
N GLY A 60 -14.37 -8.34 22.13
CA GLY A 60 -13.37 -7.30 22.19
C GLY A 60 -13.40 -6.52 23.50
N ARG A 61 -12.21 -6.21 24.01
CA ARG A 61 -11.99 -5.53 25.30
C ARG A 61 -11.26 -4.23 25.06
N GLY A 62 -11.71 -3.14 25.58
CA GLY A 62 -11.06 -1.83 25.40
C GLY A 62 -11.96 -0.82 24.70
N PRO A 63 -11.61 0.46 24.82
CA PRO A 63 -12.42 1.55 24.34
C PRO A 63 -12.38 1.67 22.82
N LEU A 64 -13.53 2.03 22.24
CA LEU A 64 -13.67 2.45 20.85
C LEU A 64 -13.95 3.95 20.79
N CYS A 65 -13.21 4.66 19.98
CA CYS A 65 -13.42 6.07 19.67
C CYS A 65 -13.84 6.18 18.18
N ASP A 66 -14.91 6.91 17.92
CA ASP A 66 -15.39 7.18 16.56
C ASP A 66 -15.00 8.59 16.13
N ALA A 67 -14.06 8.70 15.20
CA ALA A 67 -13.59 9.95 14.58
C ALA A 67 -14.03 10.07 13.10
N VAL A 68 -14.94 9.20 12.66
CA VAL A 68 -15.41 9.11 11.26
C VAL A 68 -16.15 10.39 10.83
N GLY A 69 -15.70 11.02 9.76
CA GLY A 69 -16.27 12.28 9.27
C GLY A 69 -16.06 13.48 10.19
N ARG A 70 -15.27 13.35 11.27
CA ARG A 70 -15.09 14.39 12.32
C ARG A 70 -13.75 15.11 12.27
N THR A 71 -12.90 14.82 11.30
CA THR A 71 -11.56 15.39 11.21
C THR A 71 -11.32 16.05 9.86
N THR A 72 -10.69 17.20 9.87
CA THR A 72 -9.98 17.75 8.71
C THR A 72 -8.66 17.00 8.54
N LEU A 73 -7.98 17.12 7.40
CA LEU A 73 -6.68 16.47 7.18
C LEU A 73 -5.63 16.82 8.24
N PRO A 74 -5.43 18.08 8.66
CA PRO A 74 -4.52 18.40 9.75
C PRO A 74 -4.91 17.78 11.09
N GLN A 75 -6.22 17.72 11.40
CA GLN A 75 -6.71 17.08 12.62
C GLN A 75 -6.50 15.55 12.56
N LEU A 76 -6.73 14.93 11.41
CA LEU A 76 -6.45 13.52 11.21
C LEU A 76 -4.96 13.21 11.40
N ALA A 77 -4.07 14.06 10.87
CA ALA A 77 -2.63 13.94 11.09
C ALA A 77 -2.27 14.01 12.58
N ALA A 78 -2.89 14.94 13.33
CA ALA A 78 -2.68 15.06 14.77
C ALA A 78 -3.20 13.83 15.54
N VAL A 79 -4.34 13.26 15.15
CA VAL A 79 -4.88 12.01 15.74
C VAL A 79 -3.92 10.86 15.46
N LEU A 80 -3.49 10.70 14.21
CA LEU A 80 -2.55 9.66 13.81
C LEU A 80 -1.23 9.75 14.58
N ALA A 81 -0.68 10.93 14.75
CA ALA A 81 0.55 11.17 15.52
C ALA A 81 0.46 10.74 17.00
N GLN A 82 -0.74 10.63 17.57
CA GLN A 82 -0.96 10.12 18.93
C GLN A 82 -1.18 8.60 18.98
N CYS A 83 -1.34 7.96 17.83
CA CYS A 83 -1.52 6.52 17.75
C CYS A 83 -0.16 5.79 17.68
N ARG A 84 -0.10 4.60 18.27
CA ARG A 84 1.08 3.74 18.20
C ARG A 84 1.10 2.86 16.97
N LEU A 85 -0.02 2.78 16.24
CA LEU A 85 -0.19 1.97 15.05
C LEU A 85 -1.38 2.49 14.25
N LEU A 86 -1.30 2.41 12.93
CA LEU A 86 -2.43 2.44 12.01
C LEU A 86 -2.58 1.06 11.35
N LEU A 87 -3.75 0.42 11.50
CA LEU A 87 -4.17 -0.75 10.71
C LEU A 87 -5.12 -0.27 9.61
N THR A 88 -4.77 -0.52 8.35
CA THR A 88 -5.45 0.11 7.21
C THR A 88 -5.44 -0.75 5.95
N ASN A 89 -6.36 -0.46 5.04
CA ASN A 89 -6.18 -0.77 3.62
C ASN A 89 -5.27 0.28 2.96
N ASP A 90 -4.80 0.03 1.74
CA ASP A 90 -4.05 0.99 0.93
C ASP A 90 -4.92 2.21 0.58
N THR A 91 -4.76 3.29 1.34
CA THR A 91 -5.60 4.50 1.27
C THR A 91 -4.83 5.76 1.67
N GLY A 92 -5.39 6.94 1.38
CA GLY A 92 -4.78 8.22 1.73
C GLY A 92 -4.34 8.38 3.20
N PRO A 93 -5.12 7.98 4.20
CA PRO A 93 -4.71 7.98 5.61
C PRO A 93 -3.42 7.22 5.91
N MET A 94 -3.09 6.18 5.15
CA MET A 94 -1.82 5.46 5.26
C MET A 94 -0.63 6.39 5.03
N HIS A 95 -0.65 7.14 3.95
CA HIS A 95 0.43 8.08 3.62
C HIS A 95 0.53 9.21 4.63
N LEU A 96 -0.60 9.65 5.17
CA LEU A 96 -0.62 10.66 6.22
C LEU A 96 0.02 10.14 7.51
N ALA A 97 -0.28 8.88 7.89
CA ALA A 97 0.33 8.22 9.04
C ALA A 97 1.86 8.10 8.89
N VAL A 98 2.32 7.70 7.71
CA VAL A 98 3.74 7.68 7.37
C VAL A 98 4.36 9.07 7.56
N GLY A 99 3.71 10.12 7.03
CA GLY A 99 4.20 11.50 7.11
C GLY A 99 4.32 12.05 8.53
N VAL A 100 3.54 11.51 9.48
CA VAL A 100 3.62 11.89 10.91
C VAL A 100 4.39 10.89 11.77
N GLY A 101 5.03 9.89 11.17
CA GLY A 101 5.86 8.91 11.85
C GLY A 101 5.10 7.81 12.59
N THR A 102 3.81 7.61 12.31
CA THR A 102 3.02 6.54 12.91
C THR A 102 3.29 5.23 12.17
N PRO A 103 3.67 4.14 12.87
CA PRO A 103 3.79 2.83 12.27
C PRO A 103 2.50 2.39 11.57
N VAL A 104 2.63 1.73 10.41
CA VAL A 104 1.50 1.28 9.60
C VAL A 104 1.56 -0.23 9.43
N ILE A 105 0.41 -0.88 9.47
CA ILE A 105 0.18 -2.20 8.86
C ILE A 105 -0.81 -1.99 7.72
N ASP A 106 -0.31 -2.12 6.51
CA ASP A 106 -1.09 -2.04 5.27
C ASP A 106 -1.57 -3.43 4.84
N LEU A 107 -2.87 -3.56 4.56
CA LEU A 107 -3.51 -4.77 4.08
C LEU A 107 -3.73 -4.67 2.57
N SER A 108 -2.73 -5.08 1.79
CA SER A 108 -2.70 -4.99 0.33
C SER A 108 -3.48 -6.14 -0.31
N VAL A 109 -4.78 -5.95 -0.54
CA VAL A 109 -5.67 -6.92 -1.19
C VAL A 109 -6.18 -6.42 -2.53
N GLY A 110 -6.70 -7.34 -3.36
CA GLY A 110 -7.25 -7.01 -4.68
C GLY A 110 -6.16 -6.60 -5.67
N HIS A 111 -6.37 -5.45 -6.32
CA HIS A 111 -5.46 -4.91 -7.32
C HIS A 111 -4.35 -3.99 -6.75
N VAL A 112 -4.21 -3.95 -5.42
CA VAL A 112 -3.15 -3.15 -4.79
C VAL A 112 -1.80 -3.80 -5.02
N ASP A 113 -0.93 -3.11 -5.75
CA ASP A 113 0.50 -3.39 -5.72
C ASP A 113 1.19 -2.40 -4.77
N PHE A 114 1.54 -2.88 -3.59
CA PHE A 114 2.19 -2.04 -2.58
C PHE A 114 3.55 -1.49 -3.01
N ARG A 115 4.15 -2.03 -4.06
CA ARG A 115 5.39 -1.49 -4.63
C ARG A 115 5.18 -0.15 -5.32
N GLU A 116 3.93 0.11 -5.76
CA GLU A 116 3.53 1.37 -6.39
C GLU A 116 2.93 2.35 -5.38
N THR A 117 2.06 1.85 -4.49
CA THR A 117 1.22 2.70 -3.63
C THR A 117 1.39 2.46 -2.14
N GLY A 118 2.21 1.50 -1.73
CA GLY A 118 2.40 1.16 -0.32
C GLY A 118 3.06 2.26 0.54
N PRO A 119 3.18 2.05 1.85
CA PRO A 119 3.72 3.04 2.77
C PRO A 119 5.19 3.34 2.46
N TYR A 120 5.49 4.60 2.15
CA TYR A 120 6.84 5.06 1.82
C TYR A 120 7.60 5.46 3.09
N GLY A 121 8.82 4.94 3.25
CA GLY A 121 9.65 5.18 4.43
C GLY A 121 9.94 3.90 5.21
N PRO A 122 10.83 3.93 6.21
CA PRO A 122 11.24 2.71 6.90
C PRO A 122 10.28 2.31 8.02
N GLY A 123 10.14 1.01 8.25
CA GLY A 123 9.55 0.47 9.46
C GLY A 123 8.05 0.18 9.41
N HIS A 124 7.41 0.33 8.26
CA HIS A 124 6.01 -0.02 8.04
C HIS A 124 5.89 -1.48 7.59
N TRP A 125 4.76 -2.09 7.86
CA TRP A 125 4.48 -3.48 7.51
C TRP A 125 3.40 -3.56 6.43
N ILE A 126 3.59 -4.45 5.47
CA ILE A 126 2.67 -4.70 4.38
C ILE A 126 2.30 -6.19 4.41
N VAL A 127 1.01 -6.47 4.39
CA VAL A 127 0.48 -7.84 4.35
C VAL A 127 -0.20 -8.05 3.02
N GLN A 128 0.31 -8.96 2.23
CA GLN A 128 -0.25 -9.36 0.93
C GLN A 128 -0.67 -10.83 0.97
N PRO A 129 -1.82 -11.21 0.40
CA PRO A 129 -2.19 -12.62 0.26
C PRO A 129 -1.20 -13.37 -0.65
N ASP A 130 -0.76 -14.56 -0.22
CA ASP A 130 0.09 -15.44 -1.02
C ASP A 130 -0.77 -16.25 -2.00
N MET A 131 -1.05 -15.64 -3.15
CA MET A 131 -1.89 -16.18 -4.21
C MET A 131 -1.33 -15.78 -5.58
N GLY A 132 -1.46 -16.66 -6.57
CA GLY A 132 -0.97 -16.39 -7.92
C GLY A 132 -1.70 -15.26 -8.66
N CYS A 133 -2.88 -14.83 -8.18
CA CYS A 133 -3.63 -13.70 -8.73
C CYS A 133 -3.52 -12.42 -7.88
N ALA A 134 -2.64 -12.36 -6.91
CA ALA A 134 -2.46 -11.15 -6.08
C ALA A 134 -1.05 -10.56 -6.31
N PRO A 135 -0.97 -9.26 -6.72
CA PRO A 135 -2.08 -8.35 -7.00
C PRO A 135 -2.85 -8.71 -8.28
N CYS A 136 -4.16 -8.40 -8.30
CA CYS A 136 -4.97 -8.53 -9.52
C CYS A 136 -4.58 -7.45 -10.55
N GLY A 137 -4.79 -7.73 -11.85
CA GLY A 137 -4.74 -6.67 -12.86
C GLY A 137 -5.87 -5.65 -12.64
N PHE A 138 -5.62 -4.40 -12.97
CA PHE A 138 -6.55 -3.28 -12.74
C PHE A 138 -7.88 -3.46 -13.48
N ASP A 139 -7.84 -4.11 -14.66
CA ASP A 139 -9.02 -4.36 -15.50
C ASP A 139 -9.68 -5.72 -15.22
N GLN A 140 -9.22 -6.46 -14.22
CA GLN A 140 -9.74 -7.78 -13.93
C GLN A 140 -10.96 -7.71 -13.01
N VAL A 141 -12.08 -8.28 -13.49
CA VAL A 141 -13.25 -8.53 -12.65
C VAL A 141 -13.02 -9.77 -11.81
N CYS A 142 -12.92 -9.59 -10.51
CA CYS A 142 -12.76 -10.70 -9.57
C CYS A 142 -14.13 -11.22 -9.09
N LEU A 143 -14.41 -12.51 -9.29
CA LEU A 143 -15.67 -13.14 -8.89
C LEU A 143 -15.59 -13.84 -7.52
N HIS A 144 -14.40 -14.13 -7.01
CA HIS A 144 -14.24 -14.94 -5.79
C HIS A 144 -13.76 -14.18 -4.55
N HIS A 145 -13.03 -13.07 -4.71
CA HIS A 145 -12.44 -12.25 -3.64
C HIS A 145 -11.66 -13.04 -2.55
N ALA A 146 -11.16 -14.24 -2.89
CA ALA A 146 -10.49 -15.14 -1.95
C ALA A 146 -9.23 -14.56 -1.29
N CYS A 147 -8.61 -13.56 -1.93
CA CYS A 147 -7.48 -12.82 -1.34
C CYS A 147 -7.83 -12.21 0.03
N LYS A 148 -9.08 -11.76 0.20
CA LYS A 148 -9.56 -11.16 1.45
C LYS A 148 -9.70 -12.18 2.57
N ASP A 149 -9.99 -13.44 2.23
CA ASP A 149 -10.16 -14.53 3.20
C ASP A 149 -8.81 -15.17 3.60
N ARG A 150 -7.73 -14.89 2.83
CA ARG A 150 -6.36 -15.33 3.16
C ARG A 150 -5.75 -14.55 4.32
N LEU A 151 -6.17 -13.32 4.54
CA LEU A 151 -5.73 -12.53 5.67
C LEU A 151 -6.55 -12.94 6.90
N VAL A 152 -6.01 -13.80 7.74
CA VAL A 152 -6.68 -14.37 8.92
C VAL A 152 -6.54 -13.42 10.11
N PRO A 153 -7.62 -13.07 10.82
CA PRO A 153 -7.62 -12.13 11.93
C PRO A 153 -6.56 -12.37 12.99
N ASP A 154 -6.36 -13.61 13.42
CA ASP A 154 -5.36 -13.93 14.46
C ASP A 154 -3.92 -13.68 13.99
N GLN A 155 -3.61 -13.89 12.71
CA GLN A 155 -2.29 -13.60 12.15
C GLN A 155 -2.04 -12.09 12.07
N ILE A 156 -3.05 -11.32 11.66
CA ILE A 156 -2.95 -9.86 11.63
C ILE A 156 -2.86 -9.30 13.05
N ALA A 157 -3.62 -9.85 14.00
CA ALA A 157 -3.53 -9.46 15.42
C ALA A 157 -2.13 -9.75 16.01
N ALA A 158 -1.52 -10.88 15.66
CA ALA A 158 -0.16 -11.21 16.08
C ALA A 158 0.88 -10.22 15.51
N LEU A 159 0.72 -9.80 14.26
CA LEU A 159 1.58 -8.75 13.68
C LEU A 159 1.36 -7.40 14.36
N CYS A 160 0.11 -7.02 14.64
CA CYS A 160 -0.20 -5.80 15.41
C CYS A 160 0.46 -5.84 16.81
N LEU A 161 0.40 -6.98 17.48
CA LEU A 161 1.01 -7.18 18.80
C LEU A 161 2.53 -7.00 18.74
N HIS A 162 3.17 -7.58 17.73
CA HIS A 162 4.60 -7.41 17.46
C HIS A 162 4.96 -5.92 17.31
N VAL A 163 4.21 -5.18 16.49
CA VAL A 163 4.47 -3.75 16.25
C VAL A 163 4.26 -2.91 17.50
N LEU A 164 3.21 -3.19 18.29
CA LEU A 164 2.87 -2.41 19.49
C LEU A 164 3.84 -2.64 20.65
N ASN A 165 4.31 -3.87 20.83
CA ASN A 165 5.07 -4.28 21.99
C ASN A 165 6.57 -4.51 21.72
N GLY A 166 7.01 -4.55 20.45
CA GLY A 166 8.41 -4.80 20.08
C GLY A 166 8.88 -6.22 20.40
N GLY A 167 7.98 -7.18 20.53
CA GLY A 167 8.30 -8.58 20.81
C GLY A 167 8.81 -9.35 19.59
N ALA A 168 8.98 -10.68 19.72
CA ALA A 168 9.38 -11.54 18.62
C ALA A 168 8.41 -11.46 17.43
N PHE A 169 8.96 -11.56 16.21
CA PHE A 169 8.14 -11.61 15.01
C PHE A 169 7.28 -12.91 15.01
N PRO A 170 6.02 -12.88 14.57
CA PRO A 170 5.15 -14.05 14.59
C PRO A 170 5.70 -15.18 13.70
N GLU A 171 5.82 -16.40 14.24
CA GLU A 171 6.39 -17.54 13.51
C GLU A 171 5.36 -18.28 12.62
N LYS A 172 4.08 -18.29 13.04
CA LYS A 172 3.02 -19.06 12.37
C LYS A 172 2.18 -18.20 11.44
N LEU A 173 2.78 -17.81 10.31
CA LEU A 173 2.11 -17.02 9.28
C LEU A 173 1.99 -17.86 8.00
N THR A 174 0.77 -18.14 7.57
CA THR A 174 0.50 -19.00 6.41
C THR A 174 -0.48 -18.35 5.44
N GLY A 175 -0.26 -18.55 4.13
CA GLY A 175 -1.13 -18.02 3.09
C GLY A 175 -1.02 -16.51 2.86
N ILE A 176 -0.03 -15.86 3.49
CA ILE A 176 0.26 -14.44 3.35
C ILE A 176 1.76 -14.20 3.17
N LYS A 177 2.09 -13.09 2.54
CA LYS A 177 3.43 -12.53 2.48
C LYS A 177 3.46 -11.29 3.36
N ILE A 178 4.51 -11.15 4.15
CA ILE A 178 4.71 -9.96 4.97
C ILE A 178 6.01 -9.31 4.59
N TYR A 179 5.91 -8.04 4.25
CA TYR A 179 7.04 -7.20 3.93
C TYR A 179 7.20 -6.10 4.97
N ARG A 180 8.42 -5.65 5.15
CA ARG A 180 8.74 -4.46 5.92
C ARG A 180 9.33 -3.41 5.00
N SER A 181 8.80 -2.20 5.06
CA SER A 181 9.34 -1.08 4.28
C SER A 181 10.65 -0.59 4.85
N ARG A 182 11.55 -0.19 3.96
CA ARG A 182 12.87 0.36 4.29
C ARG A 182 13.28 1.43 3.27
N VAL A 183 14.35 2.12 3.54
CA VAL A 183 15.02 3.01 2.60
C VAL A 183 16.40 2.43 2.32
N ASP A 184 16.72 2.24 1.05
CA ASP A 184 18.03 1.73 0.63
C ASP A 184 19.09 2.84 0.59
N GLU A 185 20.34 2.47 0.33
CA GLU A 185 21.49 3.39 0.31
C GLU A 185 21.39 4.51 -0.73
N ASP A 186 20.59 4.31 -1.77
CA ASP A 186 20.30 5.33 -2.79
C ASP A 186 19.21 6.34 -2.36
N GLY A 187 18.63 6.19 -1.16
CA GLY A 187 17.58 7.04 -0.62
C GLY A 187 16.19 6.69 -1.11
N LEU A 188 16.02 5.67 -1.94
CA LEU A 188 14.69 5.23 -2.41
C LEU A 188 14.08 4.18 -1.48
N GLY A 189 12.74 4.20 -1.42
CA GLY A 189 11.96 3.18 -0.73
C GLY A 189 12.16 1.79 -1.34
N SER A 190 12.18 0.78 -0.49
CA SER A 190 12.18 -0.63 -0.84
C SER A 190 11.47 -1.44 0.23
N THR A 191 11.35 -2.75 0.01
CA THR A 191 10.71 -3.65 0.95
C THR A 191 11.56 -4.90 1.15
N GLU A 192 11.53 -5.43 2.36
CA GLU A 192 12.17 -6.68 2.75
C GLU A 192 11.12 -7.72 3.11
N LEU A 193 11.20 -8.92 2.55
CA LEU A 193 10.31 -10.02 2.85
C LEU A 193 10.66 -10.63 4.21
N HIS A 194 9.71 -10.67 5.13
CA HIS A 194 9.83 -11.27 6.45
C HIS A 194 9.10 -12.61 6.58
N ALA A 195 8.02 -12.82 5.81
CA ALA A 195 7.29 -14.09 5.78
C ALA A 195 6.70 -14.36 4.40
N GLY A 196 6.54 -15.64 4.06
CA GLY A 196 6.06 -16.09 2.75
C GLY A 196 7.19 -16.37 1.76
N ARG A 197 6.86 -16.45 0.49
CA ARG A 197 7.83 -16.66 -0.61
C ARG A 197 7.62 -15.61 -1.70
N GLU A 198 8.67 -14.96 -2.10
CA GLU A 198 8.65 -14.05 -3.24
C GLU A 198 8.84 -14.81 -4.56
N ASP A 199 8.16 -14.38 -5.61
CA ASP A 199 8.44 -14.84 -6.97
C ASP A 199 9.79 -14.24 -7.41
N PRO A 200 10.81 -15.06 -7.72
CA PRO A 200 12.12 -14.54 -8.11
C PRO A 200 12.07 -13.68 -9.36
N THR A 201 11.17 -13.98 -10.31
CA THR A 201 11.01 -13.24 -11.56
C THR A 201 10.46 -11.85 -11.28
N VAL A 202 9.37 -11.74 -10.50
CA VAL A 202 8.77 -10.46 -10.11
C VAL A 202 9.76 -9.60 -9.30
N SER A 203 10.48 -10.23 -8.37
CA SER A 203 11.51 -9.57 -7.57
C SER A 203 12.65 -9.03 -8.45
N TRP A 204 13.08 -9.81 -9.42
CA TRP A 204 14.14 -9.43 -10.35
C TRP A 204 13.74 -8.23 -11.21
N TYR A 205 12.56 -8.28 -11.85
CA TYR A 205 12.06 -7.16 -12.65
C TYR A 205 11.84 -5.89 -11.83
N GLY A 206 11.31 -6.01 -10.63
CA GLY A 206 11.13 -4.87 -9.73
C GLY A 206 12.46 -4.15 -9.42
N ARG A 207 13.52 -4.91 -9.15
CA ARG A 207 14.88 -4.36 -8.92
C ARG A 207 15.49 -3.76 -10.18
N PHE A 208 15.32 -4.44 -11.31
CA PHE A 208 15.80 -3.95 -12.60
C PHE A 208 15.19 -2.60 -12.95
N TRP A 209 13.84 -2.51 -12.92
CA TRP A 209 13.14 -1.28 -13.25
C TRP A 209 13.47 -0.15 -12.28
N ARG A 210 13.53 -0.44 -10.99
CA ARG A 210 13.94 0.53 -9.97
C ARG A 210 15.33 1.11 -10.26
N ARG A 211 16.30 0.24 -10.55
CA ARG A 211 17.66 0.62 -10.92
C ARG A 211 17.68 1.43 -12.20
N PHE A 212 17.02 0.94 -13.25
CA PHE A 212 16.95 1.61 -14.54
C PHE A 212 16.42 3.04 -14.40
N TRP A 213 15.28 3.22 -13.75
CA TRP A 213 14.69 4.54 -13.58
C TRP A 213 15.53 5.45 -12.68
N PHE A 214 16.11 4.93 -11.61
CA PHE A 214 17.04 5.70 -10.79
C PHE A 214 18.20 6.26 -11.61
N GLU A 215 18.87 5.42 -12.40
CA GLU A 215 19.99 5.82 -13.25
C GLU A 215 19.55 6.83 -14.33
N GLN A 216 18.37 6.64 -14.93
CA GLN A 216 17.83 7.54 -15.94
C GLN A 216 17.50 8.93 -15.38
N PHE A 217 16.85 8.99 -14.22
CA PHE A 217 16.40 10.28 -13.66
C PHE A 217 17.50 11.04 -12.90
N THR A 218 18.45 10.33 -12.31
CA THR A 218 19.48 10.98 -11.49
C THR A 218 20.82 11.15 -12.21
N GLY A 219 21.06 10.42 -13.30
CA GLY A 219 22.36 10.32 -13.95
C GLY A 219 23.44 9.66 -13.08
N ARG A 220 23.07 9.00 -11.99
CA ARG A 220 23.98 8.35 -11.05
C ARG A 220 23.82 6.83 -11.11
N PRO A 221 24.92 6.06 -10.95
CA PRO A 221 24.79 4.60 -10.85
C PRO A 221 24.03 4.22 -9.58
N SER A 222 23.17 3.23 -9.69
CA SER A 222 22.47 2.68 -8.51
C SER A 222 23.45 1.89 -7.64
N LEU A 223 23.40 2.13 -6.33
CA LEU A 223 24.18 1.39 -5.33
C LEU A 223 23.56 0.05 -4.98
N VAL A 224 22.30 -0.18 -5.38
CA VAL A 224 21.57 -1.42 -5.09
C VAL A 224 21.96 -2.51 -6.09
N PRO A 225 22.60 -3.62 -5.65
CA PRO A 225 23.04 -4.65 -6.56
C PRO A 225 21.90 -5.47 -7.15
N MET A 226 22.07 -5.95 -8.37
CA MET A 226 21.25 -7.04 -8.89
C MET A 226 21.63 -8.35 -8.20
N VAL A 227 20.67 -9.07 -7.63
CA VAL A 227 20.94 -10.19 -6.69
C VAL A 227 20.91 -11.56 -7.36
N SER A 228 20.52 -11.66 -8.63
CA SER A 228 20.38 -12.93 -9.34
C SER A 228 20.55 -12.75 -10.84
N GLU A 229 20.71 -13.87 -11.56
CA GLU A 229 20.68 -13.89 -13.02
C GLU A 229 19.30 -13.46 -13.54
N PRO A 230 19.26 -12.84 -14.74
CA PRO A 230 18.00 -12.46 -15.36
C PRO A 230 17.12 -13.70 -15.65
N PRO A 231 15.78 -13.53 -15.57
CA PRO A 231 14.86 -14.60 -15.90
C PRO A 231 14.96 -15.00 -17.39
N PRO A 232 14.51 -16.21 -17.77
CA PRO A 232 14.66 -16.72 -19.14
C PRO A 232 14.05 -15.84 -20.23
N ASP A 233 12.96 -15.14 -19.91
CA ASP A 233 12.23 -14.22 -20.82
C ASP A 233 12.86 -12.82 -20.92
N TRP A 234 14.00 -12.60 -20.27
CA TRP A 234 14.71 -11.32 -20.27
C TRP A 234 14.99 -10.75 -21.66
N LYS A 235 15.39 -11.62 -22.63
CA LYS A 235 15.72 -11.19 -23.99
C LYS A 235 14.50 -10.60 -24.71
N GLU A 236 13.33 -11.19 -24.54
CA GLU A 236 12.07 -10.70 -25.11
C GLU A 236 11.65 -9.38 -24.44
N SER A 237 11.81 -9.29 -23.14
CA SER A 237 11.54 -8.07 -22.37
C SER A 237 12.45 -6.92 -22.78
N MET A 238 13.75 -7.18 -23.04
CA MET A 238 14.67 -6.17 -23.56
C MET A 238 14.30 -5.70 -24.96
N ALA A 239 13.91 -6.60 -25.85
CA ALA A 239 13.45 -6.24 -27.20
C ALA A 239 12.18 -5.36 -27.16
N LEU A 240 11.28 -5.60 -26.20
CA LEU A 240 10.13 -4.73 -25.97
C LEU A 240 10.56 -3.36 -25.45
N LEU A 241 11.51 -3.31 -24.51
CA LEU A 241 12.06 -2.08 -23.98
C LEU A 241 12.68 -1.19 -25.07
N ASP A 242 13.49 -1.79 -25.95
CA ASP A 242 14.11 -1.08 -27.10
C ASP A 242 13.06 -0.43 -28.00
N ARG A 243 11.85 -1.02 -28.11
CA ARG A 243 10.72 -0.45 -28.85
C ARG A 243 10.00 0.66 -28.10
N LEU A 244 9.91 0.55 -26.77
CA LEU A 244 9.19 1.51 -25.91
C LEU A 244 10.01 2.77 -25.59
N MET A 245 11.33 2.65 -25.48
CA MET A 245 12.20 3.77 -25.14
C MET A 245 12.07 4.99 -26.07
N PRO A 246 12.01 4.84 -27.40
CA PRO A 246 11.81 5.98 -28.31
C PRO A 246 10.42 6.64 -28.12
N LEU A 247 9.41 5.87 -27.71
CA LEU A 247 8.07 6.38 -27.41
C LEU A 247 8.07 7.18 -26.12
N ALA A 248 8.70 6.66 -25.07
CA ALA A 248 8.86 7.34 -23.78
C ALA A 248 9.64 8.66 -23.96
N ALA A 249 10.73 8.67 -24.71
CA ALA A 249 11.50 9.88 -24.99
C ALA A 249 10.66 10.96 -25.70
N ARG A 250 9.81 10.57 -26.65
CA ARG A 250 8.88 11.50 -27.31
C ARG A 250 7.83 12.06 -26.35
N LEU A 251 7.27 11.24 -25.45
CA LEU A 251 6.33 11.68 -24.43
C LEU A 251 6.96 12.69 -23.47
N VAL A 252 8.17 12.42 -23.00
CA VAL A 252 8.92 13.35 -22.12
C VAL A 252 9.15 14.68 -22.84
N SER A 253 9.63 14.65 -24.08
CA SER A 253 9.87 15.88 -24.85
C SER A 253 8.58 16.70 -25.06
N ARG A 254 7.46 16.04 -25.34
CA ARG A 254 6.15 16.72 -25.45
C ARG A 254 5.64 17.26 -24.11
N ALA A 255 5.82 16.52 -23.02
CA ALA A 255 5.49 17.00 -21.68
C ALA A 255 6.30 18.26 -21.29
N GLU A 256 7.61 18.28 -21.58
CA GLU A 256 8.44 19.46 -21.38
C GLU A 256 7.99 20.66 -22.23
N GLU A 257 7.59 20.42 -23.47
CA GLU A 257 7.02 21.46 -24.34
C GLU A 257 5.72 22.02 -23.78
N LEU A 258 4.82 21.16 -23.33
CA LEU A 258 3.57 21.55 -22.66
C LEU A 258 3.84 22.39 -21.41
N VAL A 259 4.78 21.98 -20.56
CA VAL A 259 5.17 22.76 -19.37
C VAL A 259 5.70 24.13 -19.76
N ARG A 260 6.53 24.22 -20.80
CA ARG A 260 7.02 25.53 -21.31
C ARG A 260 5.90 26.43 -21.85
N LEU A 261 4.92 25.85 -22.54
CA LEU A 261 3.77 26.58 -23.07
C LEU A 261 2.82 27.07 -21.98
N THR A 262 2.53 26.21 -21.00
CA THR A 262 1.64 26.55 -19.87
C THR A 262 2.27 27.51 -18.87
N ALA A 263 3.59 27.49 -18.71
CA ALA A 263 4.31 28.47 -17.89
C ALA A 263 4.23 29.91 -18.46
N ARG A 264 3.96 30.06 -19.75
CA ARG A 264 3.87 31.36 -20.41
C ARG A 264 2.45 31.92 -20.52
N ARG A 265 1.42 31.06 -20.59
CA ARG A 265 -0.03 31.42 -20.57
C ARG A 265 -0.85 30.16 -20.23
N PRO A 266 -1.92 30.25 -19.41
CA PRO A 266 -2.85 29.14 -19.25
C PRO A 266 -3.46 28.79 -20.62
N LEU A 267 -3.32 27.54 -21.04
CA LEU A 267 -3.90 27.04 -22.29
C LEU A 267 -5.43 26.92 -22.11
N PRO A 268 -6.24 27.41 -23.09
CA PRO A 268 -7.67 27.14 -23.11
C PRO A 268 -7.90 25.60 -23.13
N ILE A 269 -8.96 25.15 -22.46
CA ILE A 269 -9.34 23.72 -22.41
C ILE A 269 -9.53 23.15 -23.82
N SER A 270 -10.01 23.95 -24.80
CA SER A 270 -10.11 23.58 -26.20
C SER A 270 -8.78 23.19 -26.86
N THR A 271 -7.69 23.84 -26.48
CA THR A 271 -6.35 23.49 -27.02
C THR A 271 -5.84 22.17 -26.50
N LEU A 272 -6.12 21.85 -25.22
CA LEU A 272 -5.77 20.53 -24.62
C LEU A 272 -6.59 19.40 -25.26
N GLN A 273 -7.86 19.65 -25.60
CA GLN A 273 -8.73 18.69 -26.30
C GLN A 273 -8.28 18.43 -27.75
N GLN A 274 -7.82 19.45 -28.48
CA GLN A 274 -7.27 19.27 -29.83
C GLN A 274 -5.98 18.44 -29.84
N MET A 275 -5.09 18.65 -28.86
CA MET A 275 -3.86 17.86 -28.75
C MET A 275 -4.12 16.36 -28.47
N GLN A 276 -5.23 16.02 -27.80
CA GLN A 276 -5.66 14.62 -27.60
C GLN A 276 -6.23 13.97 -28.87
N LEU A 277 -6.79 14.76 -29.81
CA LEU A 277 -7.37 14.24 -31.06
C LEU A 277 -6.32 13.98 -32.16
N GLU A 278 -5.15 14.59 -32.08
CA GLU A 278 -4.05 14.38 -33.04
C GLU A 278 -3.20 13.12 -32.71
N GLU A 279 -3.51 12.43 -31.60
CA GLU A 279 -2.79 11.23 -31.13
C GLU A 279 -3.56 9.91 -31.37
N ASN A 280 -4.77 9.96 -31.88
CA ASN A 280 -5.56 8.80 -32.33
C ASN A 280 -5.53 8.67 -33.86
#